data_3cebf2de4527511505fc8937d4062b25
#
_entry.id   3cebf2de4527511505fc8937d4062b25
#
_cell.length_a   1.000
_cell.length_b   1.000
_cell.length_c   1.000
_cell.angle_alpha   90.00
_cell.angle_beta   90.00
_cell.angle_gamma   90.00
#
_symmetry.space_group_name_H-M   'P 1'
#
loop_
_entity.id
_entity.type
_entity.pdbx_description
1 polymer ?
#
loop_
_entity_poly.entity_id
_entity_poly.type
_entity_poly.pdbx_seq_one_letter_code
_entity_poly.pdbx_strand_id
1 'polypeptide(L)'
;MGVNSDVYAADVNIDILSATVKDKRIEGVSVTLQRNGAQSVSGTTNASGSINLGSSFADDQDALLIVKKEGYSNLVVKCSCAGMTYAISPAMTSLDGMRVVLSWGEKPFDLDSHLLFPGGHIYFDSKEGTDANLDVDDTDSYGPETVTISKKHFGESYIYAVQDYSNKGLPNSNYLSASKAKVFVYVGGSLVRSYSVPAGKRGNIWTVFKLNPNGEFEDINSVTSANFNDTTLGVRDLATVIMPATVDLPLYFQTPVIT
;
A
#
# COMPACT_ATOMS: atom_id res chain seq x y z
N MET A 1 -42.44 4.61 16.08
CA MET A 1 -41.84 5.61 15.17
C MET A 1 -40.62 4.94 14.55
N GLY A 2 -40.76 4.52 13.29
CA GLY A 2 -39.64 3.92 12.57
C GLY A 2 -38.69 5.03 12.16
N VAL A 3 -37.43 4.91 12.58
CA VAL A 3 -36.35 5.75 12.05
C VAL A 3 -36.11 5.26 10.64
N ASN A 4 -36.62 5.97 9.62
CA ASN A 4 -36.13 5.82 8.27
C ASN A 4 -34.67 6.26 8.27
N SER A 5 -33.75 5.31 8.30
CA SER A 5 -32.39 5.59 7.87
C SER A 5 -32.48 5.84 6.36
N ASP A 6 -32.44 7.11 5.96
CA ASP A 6 -32.26 7.48 4.57
C ASP A 6 -30.97 6.83 4.08
N VAL A 7 -31.12 5.77 3.29
CA VAL A 7 -30.01 5.11 2.60
C VAL A 7 -29.64 6.07 1.48
N TYR A 8 -28.62 6.90 1.69
CA TYR A 8 -28.10 7.79 0.67
C TYR A 8 -27.48 6.95 -0.44
N ALA A 9 -28.11 6.98 -1.62
CA ALA A 9 -27.52 6.48 -2.84
C ALA A 9 -26.18 7.20 -3.09
N ALA A 10 -25.15 6.47 -3.45
CA ALA A 10 -23.83 7.02 -3.74
C ALA A 10 -23.45 6.77 -5.19
N ASP A 11 -22.90 7.79 -5.84
CA ASP A 11 -22.19 7.65 -7.11
C ASP A 11 -20.71 7.38 -6.81
N VAL A 12 -20.26 6.17 -7.11
CA VAL A 12 -18.88 5.75 -6.87
C VAL A 12 -18.13 5.79 -8.19
N ASN A 13 -17.46 6.91 -8.44
CA ASN A 13 -16.55 7.09 -9.58
C ASN A 13 -15.16 6.62 -9.18
N ILE A 14 -14.56 5.73 -9.95
CA ILE A 14 -13.19 5.24 -9.75
C ILE A 14 -12.46 5.09 -11.07
N ASP A 15 -11.14 5.26 -10.99
CA ASP A 15 -10.21 4.97 -12.06
C ASP A 15 -9.35 3.76 -11.71
N ILE A 16 -9.06 2.94 -12.71
CA ILE A 16 -8.20 1.76 -12.56
C ILE A 16 -6.97 1.88 -13.45
N LEU A 17 -5.79 1.83 -12.81
CA LEU A 17 -4.49 1.88 -13.46
C LEU A 17 -3.72 0.56 -13.31
N SER A 18 -2.61 0.47 -14.04
CA SER A 18 -1.60 -0.56 -13.83
C SER A 18 -0.74 -0.24 -12.62
N ALA A 19 -0.49 -1.22 -11.77
CA ALA A 19 0.43 -1.06 -10.64
C ALA A 19 1.91 -1.02 -11.06
N THR A 20 2.26 -1.41 -12.29
CA THR A 20 3.66 -1.56 -12.73
C THR A 20 4.04 -0.69 -13.93
N VAL A 21 3.10 0.09 -14.45
CA VAL A 21 3.35 0.99 -15.58
C VAL A 21 2.68 2.32 -15.27
N LYS A 22 3.48 3.38 -15.11
CA LYS A 22 3.00 4.72 -14.78
C LYS A 22 1.94 5.19 -15.79
N ASP A 23 0.88 5.82 -15.29
CA ASP A 23 -0.24 6.41 -16.05
C ASP A 23 -1.00 5.45 -16.99
N LYS A 24 -0.71 4.16 -16.92
CA LYS A 24 -1.38 3.18 -17.77
C LYS A 24 -2.76 2.85 -17.22
N ARG A 25 -3.79 3.41 -17.83
CA ARG A 25 -5.20 3.13 -17.56
C ARG A 25 -5.61 1.75 -18.10
N ILE A 26 -6.45 1.04 -17.39
CA ILE A 26 -6.82 -0.35 -17.74
C ILE A 26 -8.30 -0.42 -18.10
N GLU A 27 -8.58 -0.68 -19.36
CA GLU A 27 -9.91 -0.98 -19.87
C GLU A 27 -10.35 -2.42 -19.58
N GLY A 28 -11.66 -2.64 -19.50
CA GLY A 28 -12.23 -3.98 -19.40
C GLY A 28 -12.00 -4.66 -18.04
N VAL A 29 -11.84 -3.87 -16.99
CA VAL A 29 -11.73 -4.36 -15.61
C VAL A 29 -13.12 -4.53 -15.04
N SER A 30 -13.47 -5.71 -14.54
CA SER A 30 -14.71 -5.95 -13.81
C SER A 30 -14.62 -5.34 -12.42
N VAL A 31 -15.55 -4.47 -12.08
CA VAL A 31 -15.63 -3.80 -10.79
C VAL A 31 -17.00 -4.06 -10.17
N THR A 32 -17.02 -4.54 -8.93
CA THR A 32 -18.25 -4.80 -8.17
C THR A 32 -18.18 -4.04 -6.85
N LEU A 33 -19.24 -3.29 -6.56
CA LEU A 33 -19.48 -2.68 -5.27
C LEU A 33 -20.51 -3.51 -4.51
N GLN A 34 -20.15 -3.96 -3.31
CA GLN A 34 -20.93 -4.90 -2.51
C GLN A 34 -21.08 -4.40 -1.07
N ARG A 35 -22.27 -4.58 -0.50
CA ARG A 35 -22.55 -4.36 0.91
C ARG A 35 -23.44 -5.50 1.43
N ASN A 36 -23.18 -5.93 2.66
CA ASN A 36 -24.01 -6.98 3.27
C ASN A 36 -25.47 -6.52 3.41
N GLY A 37 -26.40 -7.37 2.97
CA GLY A 37 -27.82 -7.08 3.01
C GLY A 37 -28.33 -6.13 1.90
N ALA A 38 -27.48 -5.71 0.95
CA ALA A 38 -27.86 -4.88 -0.18
C ALA A 38 -27.56 -5.57 -1.52
N GLN A 39 -28.24 -5.12 -2.58
CA GLN A 39 -27.96 -5.61 -3.93
C GLN A 39 -26.61 -5.07 -4.42
N SER A 40 -25.73 -5.96 -4.86
CA SER A 40 -24.45 -5.59 -5.45
C SER A 40 -24.63 -4.87 -6.79
N VAL A 41 -23.74 -3.92 -7.06
CA VAL A 41 -23.67 -3.18 -8.32
C VAL A 41 -22.37 -3.50 -9.01
N SER A 42 -22.41 -3.82 -10.31
CA SER A 42 -21.23 -4.20 -11.07
C SER A 42 -21.19 -3.50 -12.42
N GLY A 43 -19.98 -3.32 -12.93
CA GLY A 43 -19.74 -2.81 -14.27
C GLY A 43 -18.31 -3.08 -14.71
N THR A 44 -17.95 -2.50 -15.86
CA THR A 44 -16.64 -2.70 -16.48
C THR A 44 -16.05 -1.34 -16.83
N THR A 45 -14.74 -1.15 -16.58
CA THR A 45 -14.05 0.10 -16.93
C THR A 45 -14.03 0.33 -18.44
N ASN A 46 -14.22 1.58 -18.82
CA ASN A 46 -14.15 2.04 -20.21
C ASN A 46 -12.68 2.16 -20.71
N ALA A 47 -12.49 2.65 -21.93
CA ALA A 47 -11.18 2.84 -22.54
C ALA A 47 -10.27 3.82 -21.78
N SER A 48 -10.86 4.72 -20.96
CA SER A 48 -10.12 5.62 -20.06
C SER A 48 -9.80 4.98 -18.71
N GLY A 49 -10.09 3.69 -18.51
CA GLY A 49 -9.90 3.01 -17.25
C GLY A 49 -10.88 3.44 -16.14
N SER A 50 -11.94 4.17 -16.49
CA SER A 50 -12.88 4.77 -15.55
C SER A 50 -14.20 4.01 -15.51
N ILE A 51 -14.84 4.03 -14.35
CA ILE A 51 -16.19 3.49 -14.15
C ILE A 51 -16.96 4.34 -13.14
N ASN A 52 -18.28 4.50 -13.36
CA ASN A 52 -19.21 5.04 -12.40
C ASN A 52 -20.22 3.96 -11.99
N LEU A 53 -20.31 3.68 -10.71
CA LEU A 53 -21.25 2.73 -10.12
C LEU A 53 -22.24 3.49 -9.23
N GLY A 54 -23.49 3.66 -9.69
CA GLY A 54 -24.56 4.17 -8.85
C GLY A 54 -25.04 3.08 -7.89
N SER A 55 -24.93 3.28 -6.60
CA SER A 55 -25.36 2.33 -5.58
C SER A 55 -26.58 2.79 -4.81
N SER A 56 -27.37 1.84 -4.29
CA SER A 56 -28.47 2.10 -3.39
C SER A 56 -28.05 2.17 -1.92
N PHE A 57 -26.75 2.15 -1.63
CA PHE A 57 -26.16 2.17 -0.29
C PHE A 57 -24.98 3.12 -0.20
N ALA A 58 -24.62 3.52 1.03
CA ALA A 58 -23.56 4.48 1.30
C ALA A 58 -22.17 3.93 0.90
N ASP A 59 -21.30 4.83 0.42
CA ASP A 59 -19.88 4.58 0.19
C ASP A 59 -19.10 4.76 1.50
N ASP A 60 -19.18 3.78 2.36
CA ASP A 60 -18.54 3.75 3.68
C ASP A 60 -17.75 2.45 3.91
N GLN A 61 -17.17 2.29 5.10
CA GLN A 61 -16.32 1.14 5.44
C GLN A 61 -17.04 -0.22 5.46
N ASP A 62 -18.38 -0.24 5.41
CA ASP A 62 -19.17 -1.48 5.32
C ASP A 62 -19.36 -1.94 3.87
N ALA A 63 -19.01 -1.08 2.90
CA ALA A 63 -18.99 -1.43 1.50
C ALA A 63 -17.63 -1.98 1.08
N LEU A 64 -17.65 -2.95 0.16
CA LEU A 64 -16.47 -3.54 -0.46
C LEU A 64 -16.45 -3.26 -1.95
N LEU A 65 -15.31 -2.80 -2.44
CA LEU A 65 -15.01 -2.74 -3.85
C LEU A 65 -14.18 -3.97 -4.24
N ILE A 66 -14.65 -4.72 -5.22
CA ILE A 66 -13.98 -5.92 -5.74
C ILE A 66 -13.61 -5.67 -7.20
N VAL A 67 -12.33 -5.76 -7.50
CA VAL A 67 -11.76 -5.47 -8.82
C VAL A 67 -11.10 -6.72 -9.36
N LYS A 68 -11.47 -7.13 -10.59
CA LYS A 68 -11.00 -8.35 -11.23
C LYS A 68 -10.68 -8.14 -12.70
N LYS A 69 -9.56 -8.69 -13.14
CA LYS A 69 -9.19 -8.80 -14.55
C LYS A 69 -8.30 -10.03 -14.75
N GLU A 70 -8.52 -10.76 -15.85
CA GLU A 70 -7.65 -11.88 -16.22
C GLU A 70 -6.19 -11.43 -16.35
N GLY A 71 -5.25 -12.21 -15.83
CA GLY A 71 -3.82 -11.90 -15.78
C GLY A 71 -3.40 -10.96 -14.65
N TYR A 72 -4.34 -10.48 -13.85
CA TYR A 72 -4.08 -9.61 -12.71
C TYR A 72 -4.52 -10.26 -11.40
N SER A 73 -3.88 -9.86 -10.31
CA SER A 73 -4.31 -10.22 -8.97
C SER A 73 -5.65 -9.53 -8.64
N ASN A 74 -6.54 -10.22 -7.95
CA ASN A 74 -7.78 -9.61 -7.48
C ASN A 74 -7.48 -8.57 -6.41
N LEU A 75 -8.16 -7.42 -6.50
CA LEU A 75 -8.10 -6.37 -5.49
C LEU A 75 -9.45 -6.32 -4.74
N VAL A 76 -9.40 -6.28 -3.42
CA VAL A 76 -10.56 -6.08 -2.56
C VAL A 76 -10.26 -4.92 -1.61
N VAL A 77 -11.14 -3.92 -1.61
CA VAL A 77 -10.96 -2.67 -0.85
C VAL A 77 -12.17 -2.44 0.03
N LYS A 78 -11.95 -2.11 1.31
CA LYS A 78 -13.00 -1.46 2.12
C LYS A 78 -13.13 -0.01 1.69
N CYS A 79 -14.35 0.43 1.36
CA CYS A 79 -14.61 1.81 0.97
C CYS A 79 -14.48 2.77 2.19
N SER A 80 -14.40 4.10 2.08
CA SER A 80 -14.91 5.00 1.02
C SER A 80 -14.05 4.94 -0.25
N CYS A 81 -14.68 4.70 -1.36
CA CYS A 81 -14.04 4.42 -2.65
C CYS A 81 -14.27 5.50 -3.71
N ALA A 82 -15.32 6.32 -3.57
CA ALA A 82 -15.66 7.36 -4.52
C ALA A 82 -14.54 8.38 -4.70
N GLY A 83 -14.23 8.68 -5.96
CA GLY A 83 -13.17 9.63 -6.34
C GLY A 83 -11.76 9.11 -6.11
N MET A 84 -11.60 7.80 -5.91
CA MET A 84 -10.29 7.17 -5.74
C MET A 84 -9.78 6.58 -7.05
N THR A 85 -8.47 6.53 -7.17
CA THR A 85 -7.77 5.75 -8.17
C THR A 85 -7.19 4.51 -7.52
N TYR A 86 -7.42 3.35 -8.13
CA TYR A 86 -6.82 2.09 -7.68
C TYR A 86 -5.96 1.50 -8.79
N ALA A 87 -4.93 0.76 -8.40
CA ALA A 87 -4.09 0.06 -9.36
C ALA A 87 -4.17 -1.44 -9.16
N ILE A 88 -4.25 -2.16 -10.28
CA ILE A 88 -4.24 -3.61 -10.30
C ILE A 88 -2.86 -4.15 -10.66
N SER A 89 -2.42 -5.12 -9.89
CA SER A 89 -1.11 -5.76 -10.03
C SER A 89 -1.19 -6.90 -11.04
N PRO A 90 -0.38 -6.91 -12.12
CA PRO A 90 -0.18 -8.14 -12.87
C PRO A 90 0.20 -9.27 -11.93
N ALA A 91 -0.42 -10.44 -12.09
CA ALA A 91 -0.15 -11.59 -11.23
C ALA A 91 1.33 -11.99 -11.34
N MET A 92 1.99 -12.14 -10.20
CA MET A 92 3.36 -12.65 -10.14
C MET A 92 3.33 -14.18 -10.17
N THR A 93 4.26 -14.78 -10.88
CA THR A 93 4.36 -16.24 -11.00
C THR A 93 5.11 -16.87 -9.82
N SER A 94 6.01 -16.11 -9.18
CA SER A 94 6.81 -16.57 -8.06
C SER A 94 6.16 -16.22 -6.72
N LEU A 95 6.13 -17.18 -5.79
CA LEU A 95 5.77 -16.94 -4.39
C LEU A 95 6.90 -16.33 -3.56
N ASP A 96 8.13 -16.33 -4.09
CA ASP A 96 9.25 -15.65 -3.46
C ASP A 96 9.19 -14.13 -3.65
N GLY A 97 8.43 -13.67 -4.64
CA GLY A 97 8.19 -12.26 -4.89
C GLY A 97 7.14 -11.66 -3.98
N MET A 98 7.17 -10.33 -3.86
CA MET A 98 6.16 -9.52 -3.17
C MET A 98 5.99 -8.19 -3.91
N ARG A 99 4.77 -7.69 -4.03
CA ARG A 99 4.50 -6.36 -4.56
C ARG A 99 3.66 -5.57 -3.58
N VAL A 100 4.07 -4.34 -3.34
CA VAL A 100 3.39 -3.40 -2.45
C VAL A 100 2.91 -2.23 -3.29
N VAL A 101 1.61 -1.97 -3.27
CA VAL A 101 0.95 -0.92 -4.04
C VAL A 101 0.32 0.07 -3.08
N LEU A 102 0.75 1.33 -3.16
CA LEU A 102 0.21 2.46 -2.44
C LEU A 102 -0.76 3.23 -3.35
N SER A 103 -1.95 3.54 -2.85
CA SER A 103 -2.90 4.46 -3.46
C SER A 103 -3.40 5.43 -2.40
N TRP A 104 -3.69 6.66 -2.79
CA TRP A 104 -4.20 7.69 -1.87
C TRP A 104 -5.23 8.59 -2.57
N GLY A 105 -5.72 9.63 -1.91
CA GLY A 105 -6.68 10.57 -2.45
C GLY A 105 -6.02 11.73 -3.20
N GLU A 106 -6.78 12.80 -3.43
CA GLU A 106 -6.28 14.00 -4.11
C GLU A 106 -5.15 14.69 -3.34
N LYS A 107 -5.12 14.58 -2.03
CA LYS A 107 -4.12 15.20 -1.16
C LYS A 107 -3.60 14.23 -0.11
N PRO A 108 -2.31 14.29 0.24
CA PRO A 108 -1.24 15.14 -0.32
C PRO A 108 -0.98 14.87 -1.81
N PHE A 109 -0.28 15.78 -2.50
CA PHE A 109 0.09 15.54 -3.90
C PHE A 109 1.06 14.37 -4.05
N ASP A 110 1.98 14.24 -3.09
CA ASP A 110 3.11 13.33 -3.16
C ASP A 110 3.26 12.58 -1.84
N LEU A 111 3.09 11.25 -1.92
CA LEU A 111 3.35 10.29 -0.86
C LEU A 111 4.38 9.29 -1.35
N ASP A 112 5.53 9.24 -0.68
CA ASP A 112 6.63 8.35 -1.04
C ASP A 112 6.56 7.01 -0.33
N SER A 113 6.78 5.96 -1.12
CA SER A 113 7.02 4.59 -0.64
C SER A 113 8.48 4.40 -0.26
N HIS A 114 8.72 3.79 0.88
CA HIS A 114 10.04 3.41 1.35
C HIS A 114 10.07 1.94 1.71
N LEU A 115 10.95 1.18 1.10
CA LEU A 115 11.27 -0.20 1.45
C LEU A 115 12.69 -0.29 1.98
N LEU A 116 12.85 -0.68 3.24
CA LEU A 116 14.15 -0.87 3.88
C LEU A 116 14.39 -2.36 4.13
N PHE A 117 15.59 -2.82 3.80
CA PHE A 117 16.02 -4.20 4.01
C PHE A 117 17.56 -4.24 4.12
N PRO A 118 18.20 -5.34 4.58
CA PRO A 118 19.64 -5.39 4.74
C PRO A 118 20.44 -5.08 3.47
N GLY A 119 19.87 -5.37 2.30
CA GLY A 119 20.48 -5.08 0.99
C GLY A 119 20.31 -3.66 0.49
N GLY A 120 19.51 -2.79 1.15
CA GLY A 120 19.33 -1.43 0.68
C GLY A 120 18.06 -0.71 1.14
N HIS A 121 17.81 0.42 0.51
CA HIS A 121 16.66 1.26 0.70
C HIS A 121 16.11 1.66 -0.68
N ILE A 122 14.91 1.18 -1.02
CA ILE A 122 14.20 1.54 -2.25
C ILE A 122 13.24 2.69 -1.93
N TYR A 123 13.36 3.78 -2.69
CA TYR A 123 12.55 4.99 -2.62
C TYR A 123 12.80 5.85 -3.88
N PHE A 124 12.18 7.03 -4.00
CA PHE A 124 12.23 7.87 -5.22
C PHE A 124 13.65 8.18 -5.73
N ASP A 125 14.65 8.36 -4.85
CA ASP A 125 16.05 8.67 -5.22
C ASP A 125 16.95 7.42 -5.33
N SER A 126 16.43 6.24 -5.02
CA SER A 126 17.11 4.94 -5.15
C SER A 126 16.10 3.90 -5.58
N LYS A 127 15.72 3.94 -6.87
CA LYS A 127 14.59 3.16 -7.41
C LYS A 127 14.92 1.70 -7.67
N GLU A 128 16.19 1.34 -7.74
CA GLU A 128 16.65 -0.02 -8.05
C GLU A 128 17.63 -0.52 -6.99
N GLY A 129 17.47 -1.78 -6.61
CA GLY A 129 18.35 -2.50 -5.68
C GLY A 129 18.40 -3.98 -6.03
N THR A 130 19.10 -4.76 -5.21
CA THR A 130 19.16 -6.20 -5.40
C THR A 130 17.80 -6.82 -5.14
N ASP A 131 17.19 -7.39 -6.18
CA ASP A 131 15.90 -8.07 -6.15
C ASP A 131 14.72 -7.19 -5.66
N ALA A 132 14.86 -5.86 -5.69
CA ALA A 132 13.78 -4.92 -5.35
C ALA A 132 13.87 -3.64 -6.17
N ASN A 133 12.72 -3.09 -6.56
CA ASN A 133 12.63 -1.83 -7.32
C ASN A 133 11.36 -1.06 -7.02
N LEU A 134 11.39 0.25 -7.27
CA LEU A 134 10.23 1.13 -7.35
C LEU A 134 9.74 1.15 -8.81
N ASP A 135 8.65 0.42 -9.11
CA ASP A 135 8.12 0.32 -10.48
C ASP A 135 7.47 1.60 -10.95
N VAL A 136 6.73 2.23 -10.05
CA VAL A 136 6.00 3.48 -10.29
C VAL A 136 6.27 4.42 -9.13
N ASP A 137 6.60 5.65 -9.50
CA ASP A 137 6.82 6.80 -8.63
C ASP A 137 5.88 7.91 -9.10
N ASP A 138 4.87 8.22 -8.31
CA ASP A 138 3.80 9.15 -8.63
C ASP A 138 3.85 10.37 -7.71
N THR A 139 3.92 11.56 -8.29
CA THR A 139 4.14 12.83 -7.58
C THR A 139 2.98 13.82 -7.74
N ASP A 140 1.84 13.39 -8.32
CA ASP A 140 0.76 14.29 -8.72
C ASP A 140 -0.66 13.89 -8.27
N SER A 141 -0.76 13.20 -7.13
CA SER A 141 -2.00 12.76 -6.49
C SER A 141 -2.48 11.37 -6.91
N TYR A 142 -3.28 10.74 -6.03
CA TYR A 142 -3.96 9.45 -6.20
C TYR A 142 -3.07 8.22 -6.26
N GLY A 143 -1.81 8.33 -6.73
CA GLY A 143 -0.93 7.20 -7.01
C GLY A 143 -1.32 6.46 -8.31
N PRO A 144 -0.83 5.25 -8.51
CA PRO A 144 -0.15 4.41 -7.52
C PRO A 144 1.32 4.74 -7.36
N GLU A 145 1.89 4.41 -6.20
CA GLU A 145 3.29 4.06 -6.07
C GLU A 145 3.43 2.57 -5.85
N THR A 146 4.44 1.97 -6.46
CA THR A 146 4.57 0.52 -6.44
C THR A 146 6.01 0.08 -6.23
N VAL A 147 6.23 -0.69 -5.17
CA VAL A 147 7.49 -1.38 -4.91
C VAL A 147 7.32 -2.86 -5.19
N THR A 148 8.21 -3.43 -6.01
CA THR A 148 8.29 -4.86 -6.25
C THR A 148 9.56 -5.43 -5.65
N ILE A 149 9.44 -6.50 -4.88
CA ILE A 149 10.51 -7.42 -4.50
C ILE A 149 10.37 -8.63 -5.41
N SER A 150 11.33 -8.85 -6.31
CA SER A 150 11.31 -9.98 -7.23
C SER A 150 11.62 -11.29 -6.53
N LYS A 151 12.45 -11.22 -5.49
CA LYS A 151 12.82 -12.36 -4.65
C LYS A 151 13.11 -11.91 -3.22
N LYS A 152 12.32 -12.42 -2.27
CA LYS A 152 12.60 -12.26 -0.84
C LYS A 152 13.77 -13.16 -0.42
N HIS A 153 14.67 -12.63 0.38
CA HIS A 153 15.81 -13.37 0.92
C HIS A 153 15.43 -13.94 2.30
N PHE A 154 15.60 -15.24 2.43
CA PHE A 154 15.38 -15.91 3.72
C PHE A 154 16.36 -15.39 4.78
N GLY A 155 15.85 -15.12 5.97
CA GLY A 155 16.64 -14.57 7.07
C GLY A 155 16.76 -13.05 7.08
N GLU A 156 16.21 -12.35 6.07
CA GLU A 156 16.18 -10.89 6.02
C GLU A 156 14.85 -10.32 6.47
N SER A 157 14.89 -9.12 7.06
CA SER A 157 13.70 -8.33 7.38
C SER A 157 13.48 -7.25 6.33
N TYR A 158 12.21 -6.97 6.05
CA TYR A 158 11.79 -5.88 5.17
C TYR A 158 10.82 -4.98 5.93
N ILE A 159 11.06 -3.66 5.90
CA ILE A 159 10.17 -2.66 6.51
C ILE A 159 9.62 -1.79 5.39
N TYR A 160 8.30 -1.66 5.36
CA TYR A 160 7.63 -0.76 4.43
C TYR A 160 7.00 0.41 5.18
N ALA A 161 7.31 1.62 4.72
CA ALA A 161 6.78 2.87 5.25
C ALA A 161 6.34 3.80 4.12
N VAL A 162 5.44 4.73 4.44
CA VAL A 162 4.96 5.79 3.56
C VAL A 162 5.31 7.13 4.20
N GLN A 163 5.87 8.05 3.42
CA GLN A 163 6.19 9.41 3.83
C GLN A 163 5.29 10.41 3.14
N ASP A 164 4.79 11.40 3.87
CA ASP A 164 4.15 12.59 3.29
C ASP A 164 5.24 13.56 2.83
N TYR A 165 5.72 13.37 1.59
CA TYR A 165 6.77 14.20 1.01
C TYR A 165 6.30 15.63 0.77
N SER A 166 5.07 15.81 0.31
CA SER A 166 4.49 17.16 0.11
C SER A 166 4.54 18.01 1.38
N ASN A 167 4.39 17.39 2.56
CA ASN A 167 4.31 18.06 3.85
C ASN A 167 5.48 17.67 4.79
N LYS A 168 6.63 17.31 4.23
CA LYS A 168 7.83 16.91 4.98
C LYS A 168 8.29 17.91 6.04
N GLY A 169 8.07 19.20 5.80
CA GLY A 169 8.36 20.27 6.75
C GLY A 169 7.30 20.50 7.83
N LEU A 170 6.23 19.71 7.86
CA LEU A 170 5.09 19.82 8.78
C LEU A 170 4.86 18.51 9.57
N PRO A 171 5.83 18.09 10.41
CA PRO A 171 5.83 16.76 11.03
C PRO A 171 4.64 16.49 11.94
N ASN A 172 3.98 17.53 12.44
CA ASN A 172 2.82 17.43 13.31
C ASN A 172 1.48 17.68 12.59
N SER A 173 1.48 17.69 11.25
CA SER A 173 0.26 17.82 10.47
C SER A 173 -0.59 16.54 10.54
N ASN A 174 -1.82 16.61 10.05
CA ASN A 174 -2.70 15.45 9.89
C ASN A 174 -2.94 15.12 8.40
N TYR A 175 -2.17 15.70 7.50
CA TYR A 175 -2.37 15.52 6.05
C TYR A 175 -2.24 14.04 5.64
N LEU A 176 -1.22 13.34 6.16
CA LEU A 176 -1.05 11.90 5.91
C LEU A 176 -2.26 11.10 6.39
N SER A 177 -2.74 11.33 7.60
CA SER A 177 -3.94 10.66 8.14
C SER A 177 -5.22 10.97 7.37
N ALA A 178 -5.30 12.13 6.75
CA ALA A 178 -6.45 12.58 5.95
C ALA A 178 -6.35 12.14 4.46
N SER A 179 -5.23 11.58 4.03
CA SER A 179 -4.93 11.25 2.64
C SER A 179 -5.80 10.13 2.05
N LYS A 180 -6.52 9.38 2.87
CA LYS A 180 -7.20 8.12 2.50
C LYS A 180 -6.23 7.06 1.97
N ALA A 181 -4.93 7.16 2.28
CA ALA A 181 -3.92 6.23 1.79
C ALA A 181 -4.23 4.79 2.17
N LYS A 182 -4.03 3.91 1.21
CA LYS A 182 -4.20 2.46 1.35
C LYS A 182 -2.99 1.75 0.75
N VAL A 183 -2.55 0.70 1.40
CA VAL A 183 -1.45 -0.16 0.95
C VAL A 183 -1.97 -1.57 0.75
N PHE A 184 -1.69 -2.12 -0.43
CA PHE A 184 -2.06 -3.48 -0.82
C PHE A 184 -0.81 -4.30 -1.06
N VAL A 185 -0.71 -5.46 -0.41
CA VAL A 185 0.44 -6.35 -0.51
C VAL A 185 0.05 -7.63 -1.21
N TYR A 186 0.78 -7.95 -2.28
CA TYR A 186 0.56 -9.14 -3.09
C TYR A 186 1.75 -10.10 -2.97
N VAL A 187 1.45 -11.40 -2.88
CA VAL A 187 2.43 -12.48 -3.00
C VAL A 187 1.90 -13.46 -4.05
N GLY A 188 2.68 -13.70 -5.10
CA GLY A 188 2.17 -14.41 -6.26
C GLY A 188 0.98 -13.67 -6.88
N GLY A 189 -0.11 -14.37 -7.15
CA GLY A 189 -1.37 -13.79 -7.66
C GLY A 189 -2.36 -13.36 -6.58
N SER A 190 -1.99 -13.36 -5.30
CA SER A 190 -2.92 -13.18 -4.18
C SER A 190 -2.66 -11.89 -3.40
N LEU A 191 -3.73 -11.16 -3.09
CA LEU A 191 -3.71 -10.08 -2.10
C LEU A 191 -3.62 -10.71 -0.70
N VAL A 192 -2.52 -10.49 0.01
CA VAL A 192 -2.26 -11.11 1.34
C VAL A 192 -2.47 -10.14 2.49
N ARG A 193 -2.35 -8.81 2.25
CA ARG A 193 -2.58 -7.76 3.25
C ARG A 193 -3.17 -6.52 2.59
N SER A 194 -3.98 -5.81 3.36
CA SER A 194 -4.51 -4.50 3.01
C SER A 194 -4.50 -3.62 4.25
N TYR A 195 -3.91 -2.44 4.13
CA TYR A 195 -3.81 -1.46 5.21
C TYR A 195 -4.48 -0.16 4.80
N SER A 196 -5.06 0.53 5.77
CA SER A 196 -5.50 1.92 5.62
C SER A 196 -4.73 2.77 6.62
N VAL A 197 -4.32 3.96 6.20
CA VAL A 197 -3.65 4.90 7.09
C VAL A 197 -4.52 5.18 8.32
N PRO A 198 -3.96 5.14 9.54
CA PRO A 198 -4.73 5.42 10.76
C PRO A 198 -5.30 6.84 10.76
N ALA A 199 -6.62 6.95 10.85
CA ALA A 199 -7.32 8.23 10.85
C ALA A 199 -7.05 9.07 12.11
N GLY A 200 -7.07 10.41 11.97
CA GLY A 200 -6.98 11.35 13.09
C GLY A 200 -5.62 11.39 13.79
N LYS A 201 -4.59 10.80 13.23
CA LYS A 201 -3.22 10.85 13.75
C LYS A 201 -2.48 12.09 13.23
N ARG A 202 -1.49 12.54 13.99
CA ARG A 202 -0.53 13.56 13.55
C ARG A 202 0.79 12.88 13.25
N GLY A 203 1.41 13.27 12.15
CA GLY A 203 2.66 12.70 11.70
C GLY A 203 2.81 12.77 10.19
N ASN A 204 4.02 12.59 9.72
CA ASN A 204 4.40 12.61 8.31
C ASN A 204 5.02 11.28 7.83
N ILE A 205 5.08 10.27 8.70
CA ILE A 205 5.53 8.92 8.37
C ILE A 205 4.54 7.89 8.86
N TRP A 206 4.10 7.00 7.97
CA TRP A 206 3.29 5.85 8.28
C TRP A 206 4.10 4.57 8.09
N THR A 207 4.57 3.98 9.20
CA THR A 207 5.17 2.65 9.17
C THR A 207 4.04 1.63 9.07
N VAL A 208 3.99 0.92 7.94
CA VAL A 208 2.85 0.06 7.59
C VAL A 208 3.04 -1.33 8.17
N PHE A 209 4.13 -1.99 7.80
CA PHE A 209 4.43 -3.35 8.26
C PHE A 209 5.93 -3.64 8.26
N LYS A 210 6.28 -4.69 8.95
CA LYS A 210 7.57 -5.38 8.85
C LYS A 210 7.33 -6.83 8.42
N LEU A 211 8.09 -7.29 7.46
CA LEU A 211 8.23 -8.71 7.16
C LEU A 211 9.45 -9.22 7.93
N ASN A 212 9.23 -10.15 8.84
CA ASN A 212 10.27 -10.72 9.70
C ASN A 212 11.13 -11.73 8.94
N PRO A 213 12.33 -12.10 9.46
CA PRO A 213 13.24 -13.05 8.81
C PRO A 213 12.64 -14.44 8.52
N ASN A 214 11.61 -14.83 9.26
CA ASN A 214 10.87 -16.08 9.07
C ASN A 214 9.72 -15.98 8.05
N GLY A 215 9.55 -14.80 7.41
CA GLY A 215 8.48 -14.55 6.42
C GLY A 215 7.13 -14.17 7.02
N GLU A 216 7.04 -13.93 8.32
CA GLU A 216 5.80 -13.49 8.97
C GLU A 216 5.66 -11.97 8.94
N PHE A 217 4.43 -11.51 8.68
CA PHE A 217 4.09 -10.09 8.75
C PHE A 217 3.86 -9.65 10.19
N GLU A 218 4.49 -8.55 10.57
CA GLU A 218 4.20 -7.77 11.75
C GLU A 218 3.46 -6.50 11.30
N ASP A 219 2.16 -6.42 11.63
CA ASP A 219 1.30 -5.31 11.25
C ASP A 219 1.56 -4.14 12.21
N ILE A 220 2.41 -3.17 11.81
CA ILE A 220 2.79 -2.01 12.64
C ILE A 220 1.69 -0.94 12.59
N ASN A 221 1.28 -0.55 11.40
CA ASN A 221 0.21 0.40 11.10
C ASN A 221 0.21 1.66 12.01
N SER A 222 1.35 2.31 12.14
CA SER A 222 1.58 3.44 13.06
C SER A 222 2.02 4.69 12.32
N VAL A 223 1.43 5.85 12.67
CA VAL A 223 1.83 7.16 12.17
C VAL A 223 2.68 7.86 13.20
N THR A 224 3.85 8.37 12.79
CA THR A 224 4.83 9.06 13.62
C THR A 224 5.24 10.40 13.01
N SER A 225 5.77 11.29 13.86
CA SER A 225 6.29 12.60 13.46
C SER A 225 7.81 12.56 13.39
N ALA A 226 8.35 13.08 12.31
CA ALA A 226 9.78 13.21 12.15
C ALA A 226 10.15 14.58 11.57
N ASN A 227 11.17 15.21 12.13
CA ASN A 227 11.70 16.49 11.66
C ASN A 227 12.82 16.22 10.66
N PHE A 228 12.60 16.55 9.39
CA PHE A 228 13.63 16.35 8.39
C PHE A 228 13.86 17.60 7.56
N ASN A 229 15.14 17.92 7.44
CA ASN A 229 15.64 18.68 6.29
C ASN A 229 15.95 17.71 5.12
N ASP A 230 16.27 16.46 5.43
CA ASP A 230 16.44 15.37 4.48
C ASP A 230 15.39 14.28 4.79
N THR A 231 14.54 14.04 3.83
CA THR A 231 13.35 13.19 3.93
C THR A 231 13.65 11.72 4.08
N THR A 232 14.87 11.28 3.76
CA THR A 232 15.27 9.88 3.83
C THR A 232 15.76 9.46 5.21
N LEU A 233 16.29 10.40 5.99
CA LEU A 233 16.88 10.11 7.30
C LEU A 233 15.87 9.50 8.27
N GLY A 234 14.66 10.02 8.33
CA GLY A 234 13.69 9.54 9.30
C GLY A 234 13.11 8.18 9.04
N VAL A 235 13.03 7.79 7.80
CA VAL A 235 12.64 6.42 7.48
C VAL A 235 13.79 5.47 7.83
N ARG A 236 15.05 5.87 7.64
CA ARG A 236 16.24 5.11 8.08
C ARG A 236 16.32 5.02 9.60
N ASP A 237 16.02 6.09 10.31
CA ASP A 237 16.00 6.11 11.78
C ASP A 237 14.94 5.18 12.35
N LEU A 238 13.76 5.10 11.70
CA LEU A 238 12.74 4.11 12.03
C LEU A 238 13.24 2.67 11.85
N ALA A 239 14.00 2.39 10.80
CA ALA A 239 14.58 1.08 10.57
C ALA A 239 15.58 0.71 11.69
N THR A 240 16.36 1.67 12.18
CA THR A 240 17.32 1.46 13.28
C THR A 240 16.62 1.21 14.63
N VAL A 241 15.48 1.85 14.86
CA VAL A 241 14.68 1.67 16.08
C VAL A 241 13.86 0.37 16.05
N ILE A 242 13.42 -0.06 14.88
CA ILE A 242 12.57 -1.25 14.70
C ILE A 242 13.41 -2.51 14.46
N MET A 243 14.62 -2.39 13.93
CA MET A 243 15.58 -3.50 13.91
C MET A 243 16.12 -3.65 15.33
N PRO A 244 15.90 -4.79 16.01
CA PRO A 244 16.61 -5.03 17.25
C PRO A 244 18.11 -4.94 16.92
N ALA A 245 18.85 -4.18 17.75
CA ALA A 245 20.30 -4.22 17.74
C ALA A 245 20.68 -5.70 17.62
N THR A 246 21.43 -6.03 16.56
CA THR A 246 21.93 -7.34 16.20
C THR A 246 21.65 -8.40 17.28
N VAL A 247 20.75 -9.34 16.98
CA VAL A 247 20.67 -10.54 17.79
C VAL A 247 22.08 -11.12 17.74
N ASP A 248 22.81 -11.05 18.84
CA ASP A 248 24.02 -11.84 19.03
C ASP A 248 23.59 -13.27 18.71
N LEU A 249 24.01 -13.75 17.56
CA LEU A 249 23.84 -15.15 17.21
C LEU A 249 24.46 -15.94 18.35
N PRO A 250 23.72 -16.79 19.04
CA PRO A 250 24.33 -17.61 20.06
C PRO A 250 25.51 -18.35 19.44
N LEU A 251 26.65 -18.31 20.11
CA LEU A 251 27.93 -18.96 19.76
C LEU A 251 27.78 -20.50 19.64
N TYR A 252 26.96 -20.99 18.73
CA TYR A 252 26.76 -22.42 18.50
C TYR A 252 27.47 -22.97 17.25
N PHE A 253 28.34 -22.17 16.62
CA PHE A 253 29.23 -22.65 15.56
C PHE A 253 30.72 -22.38 15.88
N GLN A 254 31.17 -22.77 17.06
CA GLN A 254 32.56 -23.09 17.22
C GLN A 254 32.73 -24.56 16.88
N THR A 255 33.22 -24.81 15.67
CA THR A 255 33.77 -26.15 15.31
C THR A 255 34.82 -26.56 16.33
N PRO A 256 34.75 -27.76 16.93
CA PRO A 256 35.83 -28.23 17.79
C PRO A 256 37.09 -28.39 16.96
N VAL A 257 38.14 -27.71 17.37
CA VAL A 257 39.49 -27.96 16.87
C VAL A 257 39.86 -29.33 17.39
N ILE A 258 39.96 -30.33 16.49
CA ILE A 258 40.51 -31.64 16.80
C ILE A 258 42.03 -31.45 16.84
N THR A 259 42.60 -31.57 18.02
CA THR A 259 44.05 -31.75 18.24
C THR A 259 44.42 -33.23 18.10
#